data_8c91fa3e008d6d5abb2c62bb3f4bcd36
#
_entry.id   8c91fa3e008d6d5abb2c62bb3f4bcd36
#
_cell.length_a   1.000
_cell.length_b   1.000
_cell.length_c   1.000
_cell.angle_alpha   90.00
_cell.angle_beta   90.00
_cell.angle_gamma   90.00
#
_symmetry.space_group_name_H-M   'P 1'
#
loop_
_entity.id
_entity.type
_entity.pdbx_description
1 polymer ?
#
loop_
_entity_poly.entity_id
_entity_poly.type
_entity_poly.pdbx_seq_one_letter_code
_entity_poly.pdbx_strand_id
1 'polypeptide(L)'
;MSIFLYHGSMYHTKLLRPGFDFSKVLVEWDETEDNTFLYATLNREQALLLGFFSGVEKLFGAVACHYKEKSIDLGFENKVGELKTFNVYLYTCKFNKDWSKVDNAVNSLQNEYKTQKRITPVKIEKIDILSWLSENNFSINSFIVN
;
A
#
# COMPACT_ATOMS: atom_id res chain seq x y z
N MET A 1 5.59 26.33 -1.52
CA MET A 1 4.88 25.25 -0.80
C MET A 1 5.28 23.90 -1.37
N SER A 2 5.74 23.01 -0.52
CA SER A 2 6.17 21.68 -0.97
C SER A 2 5.00 20.72 -0.98
N ILE A 3 4.93 19.93 -2.05
CA ILE A 3 3.94 18.86 -2.18
C ILE A 3 4.66 17.53 -1.96
N PHE A 4 4.03 16.64 -1.22
CA PHE A 4 4.61 15.34 -0.90
C PHE A 4 3.72 14.21 -1.42
N LEU A 5 4.37 13.11 -1.76
CA LEU A 5 3.72 11.86 -2.10
C LEU A 5 4.04 10.84 -1.02
N TYR A 6 3.13 9.91 -0.82
CA TYR A 6 3.24 8.90 0.25
C TYR A 6 3.20 7.50 -0.34
N HIS A 7 4.05 6.64 0.19
CA HIS A 7 4.08 5.23 -0.17
C HIS A 7 4.06 4.41 1.12
N GLY A 8 3.13 3.47 1.22
CA GLY A 8 3.02 2.59 2.39
C GLY A 8 3.43 1.17 2.04
N SER A 9 4.24 0.54 2.89
CA SER A 9 4.70 -0.83 2.67
C SER A 9 5.01 -1.52 4.00
N MET A 10 4.80 -2.83 4.05
CA MET A 10 5.26 -3.62 5.19
C MET A 10 6.78 -3.80 5.21
N TYR A 11 7.45 -3.47 4.12
CA TYR A 11 8.90 -3.62 4.01
C TYR A 11 9.62 -2.32 4.29
N HIS A 12 10.75 -2.41 4.97
CA HIS A 12 11.60 -1.27 5.27
C HIS A 12 12.76 -1.19 4.28
N THR A 13 13.01 0.00 3.76
CA THR A 13 14.19 0.30 2.94
C THR A 13 14.58 1.75 3.15
N LYS A 14 15.85 2.07 2.95
CA LYS A 14 16.34 3.44 2.99
C LYS A 14 16.21 4.13 1.63
N LEU A 15 16.12 3.35 0.57
CA LEU A 15 16.04 3.84 -0.79
C LEU A 15 14.89 3.12 -1.49
N LEU A 16 13.85 3.87 -1.85
CA LEU A 16 12.73 3.33 -2.59
C LEU A 16 13.14 3.08 -4.04
N ARG A 17 12.74 1.95 -4.58
CA ARG A 17 13.00 1.59 -5.97
C ARG A 17 11.80 0.86 -6.54
N PRO A 18 11.60 0.91 -7.86
CA PRO A 18 10.53 0.14 -8.49
C PRO A 18 10.60 -1.34 -8.11
N GLY A 19 9.48 -1.90 -7.71
CA GLY A 19 9.35 -3.32 -7.42
C GLY A 19 9.94 -3.79 -6.10
N PHE A 20 10.42 -2.92 -5.22
CA PHE A 20 11.10 -3.36 -4.00
C PHE A 20 10.19 -4.14 -3.04
N ASP A 21 8.90 -3.88 -3.05
CA ASP A 21 7.94 -4.53 -2.16
C ASP A 21 7.10 -5.61 -2.84
N PHE A 22 7.45 -6.00 -4.07
CA PHE A 22 6.81 -7.15 -4.70
C PHE A 22 7.45 -8.46 -4.21
N SER A 23 6.61 -9.48 -3.98
CA SER A 23 7.11 -10.81 -3.68
C SER A 23 7.54 -11.49 -4.99
N LYS A 24 8.44 -12.47 -4.88
CA LYS A 24 8.89 -13.24 -6.04
C LYS A 24 7.73 -13.93 -6.76
N VAL A 25 6.73 -14.36 -6.00
CA VAL A 25 5.55 -15.03 -6.57
C VAL A 25 4.77 -14.07 -7.47
N LEU A 26 4.60 -12.84 -7.04
CA LEU A 26 3.92 -11.83 -7.84
C LEU A 26 4.72 -11.46 -9.08
N VAL A 27 6.04 -11.43 -8.96
CA VAL A 27 6.92 -11.11 -10.08
C VAL A 27 6.86 -12.23 -11.15
N GLU A 28 6.80 -13.48 -10.73
CA GLU A 28 6.77 -14.60 -11.67
C GLU A 28 5.49 -14.65 -12.51
N TRP A 29 4.38 -14.19 -11.95
CA TRP A 29 3.13 -14.25 -12.68
C TRP A 29 2.73 -12.93 -13.35
N ASP A 30 3.35 -11.91 -12.99
CA ASP A 30 3.04 -10.61 -13.55
C ASP A 30 4.28 -10.02 -14.19
N GLU A 31 4.48 -10.29 -15.45
CA GLU A 31 5.53 -9.66 -16.24
C GLU A 31 5.15 -8.23 -16.62
N THR A 32 4.11 -7.69 -16.01
CA THR A 32 3.61 -6.39 -16.38
C THR A 32 4.47 -5.25 -15.88
N GLU A 33 4.11 -4.08 -16.30
CA GLU A 33 4.77 -2.82 -15.99
C GLU A 33 4.82 -2.51 -14.50
N ASP A 34 4.05 -3.18 -13.67
CA ASP A 34 3.95 -2.89 -12.24
C ASP A 34 5.27 -3.04 -11.50
N ASN A 35 6.14 -3.94 -11.96
CA ASN A 35 7.47 -4.12 -11.39
C ASN A 35 8.46 -3.04 -11.79
N THR A 36 8.14 -2.25 -12.79
CA THR A 36 9.04 -1.23 -13.30
C THR A 36 8.79 0.15 -12.72
N PHE A 37 7.73 0.27 -11.93
CA PHE A 37 7.34 1.56 -11.34
C PHE A 37 7.26 1.49 -9.82
N LEU A 38 7.59 2.58 -9.20
CA LEU A 38 7.28 2.86 -7.81
C LEU A 38 6.04 3.74 -7.81
N TYR A 39 5.03 3.35 -7.03
CA TYR A 39 3.77 4.08 -6.93
C TYR A 39 3.67 4.83 -5.61
N ALA A 40 3.08 6.00 -5.64
CA ALA A 40 2.82 6.80 -4.45
C ALA A 40 1.56 7.62 -4.65
N THR A 41 0.99 8.12 -3.58
CA THR A 41 -0.27 8.86 -3.60
C THR A 41 -0.15 10.17 -2.83
N LEU A 42 -0.97 11.15 -3.20
CA LEU A 42 -1.07 12.41 -2.46
C LEU A 42 -1.75 12.22 -1.09
N ASN A 43 -2.47 11.12 -0.90
CA ASN A 43 -3.26 10.89 0.31
C ASN A 43 -2.50 9.95 1.26
N ARG A 44 -2.09 10.49 2.42
CA ARG A 44 -1.35 9.75 3.44
C ARG A 44 -2.14 8.54 3.96
N GLU A 45 -3.42 8.72 4.22
CA GLU A 45 -4.29 7.65 4.71
C GLU A 45 -4.41 6.51 3.68
N GLN A 46 -4.57 6.85 2.42
CA GLN A 46 -4.61 5.87 1.34
C GLN A 46 -3.32 5.06 1.24
N ALA A 47 -2.17 5.70 1.39
CA ALA A 47 -0.89 5.01 1.39
C ALA A 47 -0.79 3.99 2.52
N LEU A 48 -1.27 4.34 3.71
CA LEU A 48 -1.29 3.42 4.85
C LEU A 48 -2.23 2.24 4.60
N LEU A 49 -3.40 2.48 4.02
CA LEU A 49 -4.35 1.41 3.68
C LEU A 49 -3.79 0.47 2.63
N LEU A 50 -3.12 1.00 1.61
CA LEU A 50 -2.47 0.16 0.60
C LEU A 50 -1.36 -0.70 1.20
N GLY A 51 -0.57 -0.16 2.11
CA GLY A 51 0.43 -0.92 2.83
C GLY A 51 -0.18 -2.00 3.72
N PHE A 52 -1.31 -1.69 4.36
CA PHE A 52 -2.05 -2.65 5.15
C PHE A 52 -2.59 -3.79 4.28
N PHE A 53 -3.21 -3.49 3.15
CA PHE A 53 -3.75 -4.51 2.25
C PHE A 53 -2.65 -5.43 1.71
N SER A 54 -1.54 -4.86 1.27
CA SER A 54 -0.40 -5.65 0.82
C SER A 54 0.10 -6.59 1.93
N GLY A 55 0.17 -6.10 3.15
CA GLY A 55 0.60 -6.90 4.30
C GLY A 55 -0.36 -8.02 4.65
N VAL A 56 -1.68 -7.76 4.67
CA VAL A 56 -2.65 -8.82 5.00
C VAL A 56 -2.73 -9.88 3.91
N GLU A 57 -2.51 -9.51 2.65
CA GLU A 57 -2.40 -10.48 1.57
C GLU A 57 -1.20 -11.41 1.78
N LYS A 58 -0.05 -10.85 2.07
CA LYS A 58 1.21 -11.60 2.20
C LYS A 58 1.31 -12.37 3.51
N LEU A 59 0.88 -11.79 4.62
CA LEU A 59 1.05 -12.38 5.95
C LEU A 59 -0.11 -13.29 6.35
N PHE A 60 -1.33 -12.97 5.93
CA PHE A 60 -2.53 -13.65 6.41
C PHE A 60 -3.35 -14.30 5.29
N GLY A 61 -2.93 -14.16 4.05
CA GLY A 61 -3.57 -14.82 2.93
C GLY A 61 -4.89 -14.24 2.49
N ALA A 62 -5.14 -12.96 2.76
CA ALA A 62 -6.32 -12.31 2.23
C ALA A 62 -6.27 -12.31 0.70
N VAL A 63 -7.40 -12.59 0.06
CA VAL A 63 -7.51 -12.64 -1.39
C VAL A 63 -8.34 -11.48 -1.95
N ALA A 64 -9.01 -10.74 -1.11
CA ALA A 64 -9.76 -9.56 -1.48
C ALA A 64 -9.63 -8.51 -0.40
N CYS A 65 -9.29 -7.30 -0.77
CA CYS A 65 -9.17 -6.18 0.16
C CYS A 65 -9.88 -4.98 -0.45
N HIS A 66 -10.77 -4.38 0.31
CA HIS A 66 -11.54 -3.24 -0.14
C HIS A 66 -11.83 -2.32 1.03
N TYR A 67 -11.92 -1.03 0.77
CA TYR A 67 -12.39 -0.10 1.79
C TYR A 67 -13.31 0.94 1.17
N LYS A 68 -14.24 1.41 1.98
CA LYS A 68 -15.10 2.52 1.67
C LYS A 68 -15.25 3.34 2.94
N GLU A 69 -14.86 4.60 2.89
CA GLU A 69 -14.84 5.48 4.06
C GLU A 69 -14.01 4.87 5.19
N LYS A 70 -14.60 4.55 6.32
CA LYS A 70 -13.93 3.96 7.48
C LYS A 70 -14.18 2.47 7.64
N SER A 71 -14.75 1.83 6.61
CA SER A 71 -15.06 0.41 6.63
C SER A 71 -14.15 -0.36 5.71
N ILE A 72 -13.50 -1.37 6.25
CA ILE A 72 -12.56 -2.25 5.54
C ILE A 72 -13.15 -3.64 5.45
N ASP A 73 -13.15 -4.23 4.25
CA ASP A 73 -13.57 -5.59 4.01
C ASP A 73 -12.38 -6.44 3.56
N LEU A 74 -12.14 -7.55 4.28
CA LEU A 74 -11.08 -8.50 3.96
C LEU A 74 -11.69 -9.86 3.65
N GLY A 75 -11.42 -10.39 2.46
CA GLY A 75 -11.90 -11.69 2.02
C GLY A 75 -10.81 -12.75 2.09
N PHE A 76 -11.18 -13.94 2.54
CA PHE A 76 -10.30 -15.11 2.64
C PHE A 76 -10.96 -16.30 1.94
N GLU A 77 -10.17 -17.22 1.38
CA GLU A 77 -10.73 -18.34 0.62
C GLU A 77 -11.32 -19.45 1.50
N ASN A 78 -10.57 -19.95 2.44
CA ASN A 78 -10.94 -21.16 3.18
C ASN A 78 -11.29 -20.89 4.63
N LYS A 79 -10.57 -20.02 5.27
CA LYS A 79 -10.69 -19.75 6.70
C LYS A 79 -10.33 -18.29 6.93
N VAL A 80 -11.13 -17.62 7.71
CA VAL A 80 -10.80 -16.26 8.15
C VAL A 80 -9.60 -16.35 9.09
N GLY A 81 -8.52 -15.72 8.70
CA GLY A 81 -7.32 -15.65 9.53
C GLY A 81 -7.52 -14.70 10.71
N GLU A 82 -6.86 -15.02 11.82
CA GLU A 82 -6.78 -14.09 12.94
C GLU A 82 -5.75 -13.02 12.61
N LEU A 83 -6.21 -11.77 12.53
CA LEU A 83 -5.33 -10.67 12.22
C LEU A 83 -4.46 -10.33 13.42
N LYS A 84 -3.16 -10.26 13.16
CA LYS A 84 -2.18 -9.74 14.11
C LYS A 84 -1.62 -8.46 13.53
N THR A 85 -1.22 -7.55 14.40
CA THR A 85 -0.65 -6.31 13.94
C THR A 85 0.72 -6.53 13.30
N PHE A 86 1.06 -5.62 12.42
CA PHE A 86 2.40 -5.53 11.83
C PHE A 86 2.69 -4.04 11.57
N ASN A 87 3.91 -3.75 11.18
CA ASN A 87 4.28 -2.38 10.88
C ASN A 87 4.10 -2.09 9.41
N VAL A 88 3.48 -0.95 9.13
CA VAL A 88 3.50 -0.34 7.81
C VAL A 88 4.48 0.82 7.89
N TYR A 89 5.46 0.83 7.00
CA TYR A 89 6.38 1.95 6.89
C TYR A 89 5.79 2.94 5.91
N LEU A 90 5.61 4.16 6.36
CA LEU A 90 5.09 5.24 5.55
C LEU A 90 6.23 6.12 5.09
N TYR A 91 6.44 6.12 3.80
CA TYR A 91 7.50 6.89 3.15
C TYR A 91 6.92 8.18 2.62
N THR A 92 7.52 9.29 3.02
CA THR A 92 7.16 10.61 2.49
C THR A 92 8.20 11.00 1.45
N CYS A 93 7.74 11.25 0.23
CA CYS A 93 8.61 11.56 -0.91
C CYS A 93 8.30 12.96 -1.42
N LYS A 94 9.34 13.68 -1.82
CA LYS A 94 9.16 14.99 -2.40
C LYS A 94 8.59 14.85 -3.82
N PHE A 95 7.54 15.59 -4.12
CA PHE A 95 6.97 15.62 -5.47
C PHE A 95 7.88 16.46 -6.36
N ASN A 96 8.24 15.92 -7.51
CA ASN A 96 9.05 16.61 -8.51
C ASN A 96 8.74 16.05 -9.91
N LYS A 97 9.51 16.50 -10.90
CA LYS A 97 9.32 16.10 -12.29
C LYS A 97 9.54 14.62 -12.60
N ASP A 98 10.16 13.88 -11.68
CA ASP A 98 10.39 12.44 -11.86
C ASP A 98 9.12 11.62 -11.70
N TRP A 99 8.08 12.20 -11.15
CA TRP A 99 6.80 11.54 -10.93
C TRP A 99 5.81 11.89 -12.04
N SER A 100 5.12 10.87 -12.53
CA SER A 100 4.06 11.01 -13.53
C SER A 100 2.74 10.56 -12.94
N LYS A 101 1.67 11.28 -13.25
CA LYS A 101 0.34 10.90 -12.82
C LYS A 101 -0.08 9.60 -13.49
N VAL A 102 -0.67 8.69 -12.72
CA VAL A 102 -1.21 7.45 -13.27
C VAL A 102 -2.51 7.78 -13.99
N ASP A 103 -2.53 7.55 -15.30
CA ASP A 103 -3.73 7.67 -16.10
C ASP A 103 -4.51 6.36 -15.99
N ASN A 104 -5.79 6.38 -16.29
CA ASN A 104 -6.66 5.20 -16.19
C ASN A 104 -6.83 4.70 -14.76
N ALA A 105 -7.05 5.63 -13.84
CA ALA A 105 -7.48 5.26 -12.51
C ALA A 105 -8.87 4.60 -12.63
N VAL A 106 -8.88 3.34 -13.06
CA VAL A 106 -10.09 2.50 -13.10
C VAL A 106 -10.61 2.30 -11.70
N ASN A 107 -9.76 2.57 -10.74
CA ASN A 107 -10.09 2.48 -9.33
C ASN A 107 -10.10 3.87 -8.71
N SER A 108 -10.63 3.97 -7.54
CA SER A 108 -10.71 5.20 -6.74
C SER A 108 -9.36 5.87 -6.43
N LEU A 109 -8.26 5.41 -7.02
CA LEU A 109 -6.90 5.91 -6.78
C LEU A 109 -6.58 7.10 -7.69
N GLN A 110 -7.39 8.14 -7.63
CA GLN A 110 -7.27 9.29 -8.54
C GLN A 110 -6.02 10.14 -8.29
N ASN A 111 -5.38 9.98 -7.15
CA ASN A 111 -4.22 10.78 -6.76
C ASN A 111 -2.92 9.97 -6.76
N GLU A 112 -2.87 8.94 -7.59
CA GLU A 112 -1.72 8.06 -7.68
C GLU A 112 -0.72 8.55 -8.72
N TYR A 113 0.56 8.45 -8.35
CA TYR A 113 1.69 8.83 -9.19
C TYR A 113 2.68 7.67 -9.26
N LYS A 114 3.48 7.64 -10.31
CA LYS A 114 4.47 6.59 -10.51
C LYS A 114 5.79 7.18 -10.99
N THR A 115 6.87 6.47 -10.71
CA THR A 115 8.20 6.81 -11.20
C THR A 115 9.01 5.55 -11.45
N GLN A 116 9.95 5.61 -12.38
CA GLN A 116 10.94 4.57 -12.61
C GLN A 116 12.26 4.86 -11.90
N LYS A 117 12.35 5.99 -11.24
CA LYS A 117 13.56 6.44 -10.54
C LYS A 117 13.65 5.84 -9.15
N ARG A 118 14.85 5.76 -8.62
CA ARG A 118 15.06 5.47 -7.21
C ARG A 118 14.83 6.76 -6.43
N ILE A 119 14.10 6.65 -5.33
CA ILE A 119 13.68 7.82 -4.56
C ILE A 119 14.19 7.68 -3.13
N THR A 120 14.93 8.69 -2.68
CA THR A 120 15.28 8.79 -1.27
C THR A 120 14.16 9.52 -0.55
N PRO A 121 13.43 8.86 0.34
CA PRO A 121 12.33 9.54 1.06
C PRO A 121 12.89 10.60 1.99
N VAL A 122 12.12 11.66 2.20
CA VAL A 122 12.48 12.71 3.16
C VAL A 122 12.10 12.33 4.59
N LYS A 123 11.22 11.35 4.75
CA LYS A 123 10.78 10.86 6.06
C LYS A 123 10.30 9.42 5.93
N ILE A 124 10.60 8.62 6.94
CA ILE A 124 10.09 7.24 7.06
C ILE A 124 9.47 7.11 8.43
N GLU A 125 8.20 6.73 8.49
CA GLU A 125 7.48 6.52 9.73
C GLU A 125 7.13 5.04 9.88
N LYS A 126 7.41 4.48 11.04
CA LYS A 126 7.06 3.10 11.37
C LYS A 126 5.73 3.13 12.12
N ILE A 127 4.71 2.54 11.56
CA ILE A 127 3.34 2.63 12.08
C ILE A 127 2.81 1.24 12.40
N ASP A 128 2.41 1.02 13.65
CA ASP A 128 1.67 -0.17 14.07
C ASP A 128 0.28 -0.06 13.45
N ILE A 129 0.00 -0.90 12.46
CA ILE A 129 -1.14 -0.65 11.58
C ILE A 129 -2.49 -0.88 12.26
N LEU A 130 -2.63 -1.93 13.06
CA LEU A 130 -3.93 -2.16 13.72
C LEU A 130 -4.24 -1.08 14.75
N SER A 131 -3.23 -0.60 15.48
CA SER A 131 -3.40 0.52 16.42
C SER A 131 -3.80 1.79 15.68
N TRP A 132 -3.15 2.07 14.57
CA TRP A 132 -3.48 3.25 13.77
C TRP A 132 -4.91 3.19 13.23
N LEU A 133 -5.32 2.02 12.71
CA LEU A 133 -6.68 1.84 12.20
C LEU A 133 -7.71 2.05 13.30
N SER A 134 -7.48 1.49 14.48
CA SER A 134 -8.37 1.65 15.62
C SER A 134 -8.46 3.10 16.08
N GLU A 135 -7.32 3.76 16.20
CA GLU A 135 -7.27 5.17 16.62
C GLU A 135 -7.94 6.11 15.63
N ASN A 136 -8.01 5.71 14.36
CA ASN A 136 -8.63 6.50 13.30
C ASN A 136 -10.03 6.03 12.94
N ASN A 137 -10.63 5.21 13.81
CA ASN A 137 -12.04 4.79 13.73
C ASN A 137 -12.37 3.92 12.51
N PHE A 138 -11.41 3.15 12.04
CA PHE A 138 -11.69 2.15 11.01
C PHE A 138 -12.28 0.90 11.64
N SER A 139 -13.23 0.30 10.95
CA SER A 139 -13.77 -1.02 11.29
C SER A 139 -13.32 -2.02 10.23
N ILE A 140 -13.02 -3.24 10.68
CA ILE A 140 -12.56 -4.32 9.80
C ILE A 140 -13.60 -5.44 9.83
N ASN A 141 -14.07 -5.81 8.65
CA ASN A 141 -14.98 -6.93 8.47
C ASN A 141 -14.27 -8.00 7.64
N SER A 142 -14.19 -9.21 8.21
CA SER A 142 -13.55 -10.33 7.54
C SER A 142 -14.59 -11.38 7.15
N PHE A 143 -14.47 -11.93 5.95
CA PHE A 143 -15.45 -12.88 5.43
C PHE A 143 -14.76 -13.92 4.54
N ILE A 144 -15.49 -15.02 4.28
CA ILE A 144 -15.02 -16.05 3.36
C ILE A 144 -15.53 -15.74 1.97
N VAL A 145 -14.63 -15.78 0.99
CA VAL A 145 -14.96 -15.60 -0.43
C VAL A 145 -15.27 -16.97 -1.00
N ASN A 146 -16.43 -17.10 -1.64
CA ASN A 146 -16.82 -18.34 -2.30
C ASN A 146 -16.55 -18.30 -3.79
#